data_47868b3558e0e5d130751742b2f3f51a
#
_entry.id   47868b3558e0e5d130751742b2f3f51a
#
_cell.length_a   1.000
_cell.length_b   1.000
_cell.length_c   1.000
_cell.angle_alpha   90.00
_cell.angle_beta   90.00
_cell.angle_gamma   90.00
#
_symmetry.space_group_name_H-M   'P 1'
#
loop_
_entity.id
_entity.type
_entity.pdbx_description
1 polymer ?
#
loop_
_entity_poly.entity_id
_entity_poly.type
_entity_poly.pdbx_seq_one_letter_code
_entity_poly.pdbx_strand_id
1 'polypeptide(L)'
;GSTQRGQPAIQAWQDFEDGVELVAVDVPNDGRFWVGSKVIDNGDGTYRYEYAIQNLNSHRSADELAVFLGDNVNVTDVGFKDIDYHSGEPFDNTDWSSSVSGPAVRWTSPQTFDENEFTNALRWATLYNFWFTADTPPTDGEAQLSLFRPGTPEAMTVTVPVPSAGVTPPCNPADLAEPLGVVDGADVNAFVSAFGLGQAEADLNDDGVIDGADVNTFITAFGAGCP
;
A
#
# COMPACT_ATOMS: atom_id res chain seq x y z
N GLY A 1 31.15 11.58 7.04
CA GLY A 1 30.80 11.70 5.63
C GLY A 1 30.82 13.15 5.18
N SER A 2 30.94 13.41 3.89
CA SER A 2 30.85 14.76 3.33
C SER A 2 29.38 15.16 3.15
N THR A 3 29.08 16.44 3.37
CA THR A 3 27.73 16.98 3.12
C THR A 3 27.39 16.86 1.63
N GLN A 4 26.26 16.24 1.32
CA GLN A 4 25.70 16.19 -0.03
C GLN A 4 24.82 17.42 -0.22
N ARG A 5 25.30 18.39 -1.01
CA ARG A 5 24.56 19.63 -1.27
C ARG A 5 23.44 19.39 -2.28
N GLY A 6 22.25 19.91 -1.99
CA GLY A 6 21.09 19.84 -2.88
C GLY A 6 20.31 18.53 -2.84
N GLN A 7 20.69 17.61 -1.95
CA GLN A 7 19.91 16.39 -1.71
C GLN A 7 18.99 16.57 -0.50
N PRO A 8 17.70 16.15 -0.59
CA PRO A 8 16.83 16.02 0.58
C PRO A 8 17.39 14.98 1.57
N ALA A 9 17.16 15.18 2.87
CA ALA A 9 17.72 14.31 3.90
C ALA A 9 17.33 12.83 3.73
N ILE A 10 16.13 12.55 3.25
CA ILE A 10 15.63 11.20 3.03
C ILE A 10 16.47 10.41 2.00
N GLN A 11 17.13 11.07 1.06
CA GLN A 11 18.00 10.38 0.08
C GLN A 11 19.18 9.66 0.75
N ALA A 12 19.59 10.09 1.92
CA ALA A 12 20.62 9.39 2.68
C ALA A 12 20.19 7.95 3.04
N TRP A 13 18.91 7.71 3.23
CA TRP A 13 18.41 6.36 3.49
C TRP A 13 18.67 5.43 2.30
N GLN A 14 18.33 5.88 1.09
CA GLN A 14 18.60 5.13 -0.14
C GLN A 14 20.11 5.00 -0.44
N ASP A 15 20.91 6.03 -0.13
CA ASP A 15 22.36 6.02 -0.38
C ASP A 15 23.12 5.01 0.51
N PHE A 16 22.59 4.67 1.69
CA PHE A 16 23.27 3.86 2.70
C PHE A 16 22.60 2.52 2.99
N GLU A 17 21.37 2.29 2.53
CA GLU A 17 20.65 1.05 2.75
C GLU A 17 20.07 0.50 1.45
N ASP A 18 20.39 -0.75 1.14
CA ASP A 18 19.84 -1.47 -0.01
C ASP A 18 18.33 -1.73 0.16
N GLY A 19 17.61 -1.72 -0.96
CA GLY A 19 16.18 -2.00 -1.00
C GLY A 19 15.28 -0.83 -0.57
N VAL A 20 15.85 0.37 -0.38
CA VAL A 20 15.07 1.59 -0.15
C VAL A 20 14.63 2.17 -1.49
N GLU A 21 13.33 2.40 -1.61
CA GLU A 21 12.71 3.08 -2.75
C GLU A 21 12.26 4.48 -2.36
N LEU A 22 12.45 5.45 -3.26
CA LEU A 22 12.03 6.85 -3.04
C LEU A 22 11.13 7.31 -4.18
N VAL A 23 9.96 7.82 -3.80
CA VAL A 23 8.99 8.40 -4.73
C VAL A 23 8.75 9.88 -4.41
N ALA A 24 8.80 10.73 -5.44
CA ALA A 24 8.43 12.13 -5.32
C ALA A 24 6.91 12.30 -5.48
N VAL A 25 6.29 13.02 -4.56
CA VAL A 25 4.85 13.33 -4.58
C VAL A 25 4.70 14.85 -4.68
N ASP A 26 4.36 15.34 -5.87
CA ASP A 26 4.17 16.76 -6.13
C ASP A 26 2.74 17.17 -5.86
N VAL A 27 2.54 18.07 -4.89
CA VAL A 27 1.23 18.67 -4.61
C VAL A 27 0.99 19.79 -5.62
N PRO A 28 -0.09 19.77 -6.42
CA PRO A 28 -0.35 20.77 -7.46
C PRO A 28 -0.35 22.19 -6.91
N ASN A 29 0.46 23.07 -7.52
CA ASN A 29 0.63 24.49 -7.18
C ASN A 29 1.13 24.77 -5.75
N ASP A 30 1.74 23.79 -5.09
CA ASP A 30 2.25 23.95 -3.72
C ASP A 30 3.71 23.50 -3.64
N GLY A 31 3.96 22.24 -3.33
CA GLY A 31 5.31 21.74 -3.11
C GLY A 31 5.42 20.23 -3.26
N ARG A 32 6.45 19.64 -2.66
CA ARG A 32 6.81 18.24 -2.82
C ARG A 32 6.97 17.56 -1.49
N PHE A 33 6.49 16.33 -1.41
CA PHE A 33 6.92 15.33 -0.44
C PHE A 33 7.83 14.30 -1.11
N TRP A 34 8.73 13.73 -0.33
CA TRP A 34 9.41 12.50 -0.67
C TRP A 34 8.87 11.39 0.22
N VAL A 35 8.47 10.29 -0.39
CA VAL A 35 8.04 9.08 0.29
C VAL A 35 9.10 8.02 0.07
N GLY A 36 9.70 7.56 1.14
CA GLY A 36 10.62 6.43 1.14
C GLY A 36 9.94 5.20 1.70
N SER A 37 10.27 4.04 1.15
CA SER A 37 9.77 2.75 1.64
C SER A 37 10.86 1.68 1.59
N LYS A 38 10.77 0.72 2.52
CA LYS A 38 11.59 -0.49 2.57
C LYS A 38 10.80 -1.61 3.21
N VAL A 39 10.98 -2.82 2.70
CA VAL A 39 10.45 -4.03 3.34
C VAL A 39 11.59 -4.96 3.71
N ILE A 40 11.52 -5.53 4.90
CA ILE A 40 12.50 -6.45 5.45
C ILE A 40 11.80 -7.77 5.73
N ASP A 41 12.27 -8.85 5.10
CA ASP A 41 11.84 -10.21 5.42
C ASP A 41 12.50 -10.62 6.76
N ASN A 42 11.68 -10.91 7.77
CA ASN A 42 12.17 -11.31 9.09
C ASN A 42 12.64 -12.79 9.13
N GLY A 43 12.37 -13.58 8.07
CA GLY A 43 12.76 -14.97 7.96
C GLY A 43 11.90 -15.94 8.79
N ASP A 44 10.82 -15.46 9.39
CA ASP A 44 9.86 -16.23 10.19
C ASP A 44 8.44 -16.25 9.59
N GLY A 45 8.31 -15.81 8.33
CA GLY A 45 7.04 -15.66 7.64
C GLY A 45 6.36 -14.31 7.87
N THR A 46 7.06 -13.38 8.52
CA THR A 46 6.62 -12.00 8.68
C THR A 46 7.54 -11.01 7.97
N TYR A 47 7.00 -9.84 7.65
CA TYR A 47 7.69 -8.79 6.93
C TYR A 47 7.53 -7.47 7.66
N ARG A 48 8.63 -6.75 7.87
CA ARG A 48 8.61 -5.40 8.41
C ARG A 48 8.53 -4.40 7.29
N TYR A 49 7.49 -3.58 7.32
CA TYR A 49 7.24 -2.46 6.41
C TYR A 49 7.68 -1.17 7.07
N GLU A 50 8.56 -0.44 6.44
CA GLU A 50 9.07 0.84 6.92
C GLU A 50 8.82 1.92 5.87
N TYR A 51 8.27 3.05 6.32
CA TYR A 51 8.04 4.22 5.49
C TYR A 51 8.63 5.45 6.15
N ALA A 52 9.19 6.32 5.34
CA ALA A 52 9.64 7.64 5.78
C ALA A 52 9.05 8.69 4.85
N ILE A 53 8.49 9.76 5.40
CA ILE A 53 7.95 10.85 4.58
C ILE A 53 8.65 12.13 4.97
N GLN A 54 9.32 12.75 3.99
CA GLN A 54 9.89 14.08 4.14
C GLN A 54 9.03 15.10 3.41
N ASN A 55 8.50 16.07 4.14
CA ASN A 55 7.95 17.26 3.50
C ASN A 55 9.11 18.15 3.09
N LEU A 56 9.41 18.18 1.80
CA LEU A 56 10.51 19.01 1.28
C LEU A 56 10.16 20.49 1.37
N ASN A 57 9.00 20.90 0.84
CA ASN A 57 8.61 22.30 0.75
C ASN A 57 7.10 22.51 0.53
N SER A 58 6.23 21.53 0.85
CA SER A 58 4.79 21.73 0.77
C SER A 58 4.28 22.55 1.95
N HIS A 59 3.67 23.70 1.66
CA HIS A 59 2.98 24.49 2.67
C HIS A 59 1.70 23.82 3.18
N ARG A 60 1.09 22.96 2.34
CA ARG A 60 -0.09 22.20 2.70
C ARG A 60 0.17 21.29 3.90
N SER A 61 1.41 20.84 4.12
CA SER A 61 1.76 19.86 5.15
C SER A 61 0.93 18.58 5.03
N ALA A 62 1.13 17.60 5.91
CA ALA A 62 0.29 16.40 5.93
C ALA A 62 -0.13 16.07 7.36
N ASP A 63 -1.28 15.44 7.52
CA ASP A 63 -1.89 15.08 8.81
C ASP A 63 -2.31 13.62 8.93
N GLU A 64 -2.29 12.86 7.85
CA GLU A 64 -2.54 11.41 7.88
C GLU A 64 -1.68 10.71 6.83
N LEU A 65 -1.15 9.53 7.22
CA LEU A 65 -0.70 8.49 6.29
C LEU A 65 -1.61 7.28 6.45
N ALA A 66 -2.18 6.80 5.35
CA ALA A 66 -2.90 5.54 5.27
C ALA A 66 -2.18 4.59 4.30
N VAL A 67 -1.80 3.41 4.75
CA VAL A 67 -1.24 2.34 3.91
C VAL A 67 -2.32 1.28 3.74
N PHE A 68 -2.72 1.04 2.48
CA PHE A 68 -3.79 0.08 2.20
C PHE A 68 -3.24 -1.35 2.19
N LEU A 69 -4.01 -2.25 2.77
CA LEU A 69 -3.67 -3.65 2.96
C LEU A 69 -4.45 -4.52 1.98
N GLY A 70 -3.87 -5.64 1.60
CA GLY A 70 -4.63 -6.73 0.98
C GLY A 70 -5.58 -7.42 1.95
N ASP A 71 -6.35 -8.35 1.43
CA ASP A 71 -7.29 -9.13 2.23
C ASP A 71 -6.57 -10.05 3.24
N ASN A 72 -7.20 -10.24 4.40
CA ASN A 72 -6.74 -11.16 5.45
C ASN A 72 -5.33 -10.93 5.99
N VAL A 73 -4.79 -9.72 5.91
CA VAL A 73 -3.48 -9.34 6.44
C VAL A 73 -3.55 -9.13 7.95
N ASN A 74 -2.70 -9.83 8.71
CA ASN A 74 -2.52 -9.58 10.14
C ASN A 74 -1.37 -8.60 10.36
N VAL A 75 -1.67 -7.50 11.05
CA VAL A 75 -0.71 -6.42 11.33
C VAL A 75 -0.37 -6.40 12.82
N THR A 76 0.92 -6.26 13.12
CA THR A 76 1.47 -6.14 14.46
C THR A 76 2.57 -5.06 14.49
N ASP A 77 3.06 -4.70 15.66
CA ASP A 77 4.20 -3.79 15.88
C ASP A 77 4.07 -2.47 15.08
N VAL A 78 2.88 -1.87 15.13
CA VAL A 78 2.64 -0.57 14.50
C VAL A 78 3.33 0.52 15.30
N GLY A 79 4.13 1.33 14.64
CA GLY A 79 4.86 2.40 15.32
C GLY A 79 5.02 3.67 14.48
N PHE A 80 5.48 4.70 15.15
CA PHE A 80 5.65 6.04 14.63
C PHE A 80 6.83 6.73 15.30
N LYS A 81 7.55 7.56 14.55
CA LYS A 81 8.56 8.46 15.11
C LYS A 81 8.65 9.72 14.25
N ASP A 82 8.46 10.83 14.88
CA ASP A 82 8.65 12.16 14.33
C ASP A 82 9.91 12.85 14.87
N ILE A 83 9.94 14.16 14.78
CA ILE A 83 10.96 15.02 15.38
C ILE A 83 10.60 15.33 16.83
N ASP A 84 11.57 15.30 17.73
CA ASP A 84 11.34 15.55 19.17
C ASP A 84 11.01 17.02 19.48
N TYR A 85 11.29 17.95 18.57
CA TYR A 85 11.15 19.38 18.81
C TYR A 85 11.11 20.21 17.52
N HIS A 86 10.15 21.10 17.42
CA HIS A 86 9.98 22.01 16.26
C HIS A 86 10.78 23.31 16.39
N SER A 87 11.97 23.28 16.88
CA SER A 87 13.00 24.33 16.84
C SER A 87 12.50 25.80 16.86
N GLY A 88 11.75 26.17 17.92
CA GLY A 88 11.26 27.54 18.12
C GLY A 88 9.93 27.87 17.46
N GLU A 89 9.35 26.95 16.69
CA GLU A 89 8.01 27.09 16.14
C GLU A 89 6.94 26.71 17.21
N PRO A 90 5.73 27.28 17.13
CA PRO A 90 4.68 27.06 18.13
C PRO A 90 3.93 25.75 17.97
N PHE A 91 4.50 24.78 17.25
CA PHE A 91 3.82 23.53 16.95
C PHE A 91 3.84 22.56 18.14
N ASP A 92 2.74 21.85 18.30
CA ASP A 92 2.58 20.77 19.27
C ASP A 92 3.51 19.59 18.92
N ASN A 93 4.01 18.88 19.93
CA ASN A 93 4.85 17.68 19.78
C ASN A 93 4.11 16.38 20.18
N THR A 94 2.79 16.42 20.29
CA THR A 94 2.00 15.22 20.58
C THR A 94 2.12 14.25 19.40
N ASP A 95 2.54 13.03 19.68
CA ASP A 95 2.72 11.98 18.66
C ASP A 95 1.42 11.71 17.89
N TRP A 96 1.56 11.32 16.63
CA TRP A 96 0.44 10.81 15.86
C TRP A 96 -0.07 9.51 16.45
N SER A 97 -1.39 9.33 16.44
CA SER A 97 -2.02 8.07 16.81
C SER A 97 -2.00 7.09 15.64
N SER A 98 -1.86 5.79 15.95
CA SER A 98 -1.96 4.75 14.94
C SER A 98 -3.20 3.87 15.16
N SER A 99 -3.77 3.37 14.07
CA SER A 99 -4.87 2.41 14.09
C SER A 99 -4.79 1.45 12.91
N VAL A 100 -5.27 0.22 13.12
CA VAL A 100 -5.56 -0.73 12.05
C VAL A 100 -7.08 -0.81 11.94
N SER A 101 -7.63 -0.26 10.88
CA SER A 101 -9.08 -0.16 10.71
C SER A 101 -9.48 -0.37 9.26
N GLY A 102 -10.35 -1.35 9.03
CA GLY A 102 -10.71 -1.78 7.69
C GLY A 102 -9.48 -2.22 6.91
N PRO A 103 -9.36 -1.88 5.62
CA PRO A 103 -8.26 -2.33 4.77
C PRO A 103 -7.03 -1.40 4.87
N ALA A 104 -6.74 -0.78 6.02
CA ALA A 104 -5.61 0.14 6.13
C ALA A 104 -4.99 0.21 7.51
N VAL A 105 -3.66 0.42 7.55
CA VAL A 105 -2.96 0.98 8.70
C VAL A 105 -2.92 2.49 8.53
N ARG A 106 -3.33 3.23 9.57
CA ARG A 106 -3.39 4.69 9.57
C ARG A 106 -2.58 5.27 10.70
N TRP A 107 -1.93 6.38 10.40
CA TRP A 107 -1.34 7.27 11.41
C TRP A 107 -1.92 8.65 11.18
N THR A 108 -2.49 9.23 12.22
CA THR A 108 -3.26 10.48 12.12
C THR A 108 -2.75 11.48 13.16
N SER A 109 -2.59 12.72 12.75
CA SER A 109 -2.22 13.82 13.64
C SER A 109 -3.26 14.00 14.75
N PRO A 110 -2.87 14.59 15.91
CA PRO A 110 -3.78 14.71 17.06
C PRO A 110 -5.07 15.48 16.77
N GLN A 111 -5.00 16.46 15.87
CA GLN A 111 -6.11 17.36 15.55
C GLN A 111 -6.09 17.74 14.07
N THR A 112 -7.24 18.09 13.51
CA THR A 112 -7.38 18.66 12.18
C THR A 112 -6.91 20.12 12.13
N PHE A 113 -6.74 20.68 10.93
CA PHE A 113 -6.38 22.09 10.75
C PHE A 113 -7.41 23.04 11.38
N ASP A 114 -8.70 22.73 11.24
CA ASP A 114 -9.79 23.58 11.76
C ASP A 114 -9.87 23.56 13.28
N GLU A 115 -9.45 22.46 13.92
CA GLU A 115 -9.41 22.37 15.39
C GLU A 115 -8.18 23.06 15.98
N ASN A 116 -7.02 22.89 15.33
CA ASN A 116 -5.77 23.47 15.80
C ASN A 116 -4.73 23.58 14.67
N GLU A 117 -4.54 24.74 14.12
CA GLU A 117 -3.53 24.99 13.11
C GLU A 117 -2.08 24.74 13.58
N PHE A 118 -1.85 24.63 14.88
CA PHE A 118 -0.54 24.37 15.48
C PHE A 118 -0.33 22.91 15.90
N THR A 119 -1.26 22.01 15.61
CA THR A 119 -1.10 20.57 15.89
C THR A 119 0.14 19.98 15.20
N ASN A 120 0.61 18.84 15.70
CA ASN A 120 1.72 18.11 15.12
C ASN A 120 1.35 17.55 13.73
N ALA A 121 1.55 18.34 12.68
CA ALA A 121 1.44 17.92 11.30
C ALA A 121 2.85 17.78 10.68
N LEU A 122 2.99 16.99 9.62
CA LEU A 122 4.25 16.84 8.88
C LEU A 122 4.59 18.16 8.15
N ARG A 123 5.28 19.03 8.86
CA ARG A 123 5.59 20.40 8.46
C ARG A 123 6.74 20.45 7.45
N TRP A 124 6.89 21.59 6.81
CA TRP A 124 8.00 21.89 5.92
C TRP A 124 9.36 21.56 6.55
N ALA A 125 10.19 20.87 5.77
CA ALA A 125 11.53 20.40 6.13
C ALA A 125 11.59 19.37 7.28
N THR A 126 10.45 18.77 7.68
CA THR A 126 10.43 17.67 8.64
C THR A 126 10.35 16.32 7.95
N LEU A 127 10.79 15.27 8.63
CA LEU A 127 10.74 13.88 8.20
C LEU A 127 10.19 13.02 9.32
N TYR A 128 9.13 12.25 9.04
CA TYR A 128 8.49 11.33 9.96
C TYR A 128 8.64 9.89 9.48
N ASN A 129 8.73 8.95 10.41
CA ASN A 129 8.90 7.53 10.15
C ASN A 129 7.69 6.75 10.67
N PHE A 130 7.27 5.76 9.89
CA PHE A 130 6.11 4.93 10.12
C PHE A 130 6.49 3.49 9.87
N TRP A 131 5.96 2.56 10.64
CA TRP A 131 6.24 1.15 10.41
C TRP A 131 5.17 0.24 10.98
N PHE A 132 5.14 -0.96 10.47
CA PHE A 132 4.41 -2.10 11.04
C PHE A 132 5.05 -3.41 10.57
N THR A 133 4.64 -4.52 11.18
CA THR A 133 4.96 -5.87 10.76
C THR A 133 3.69 -6.57 10.28
N ALA A 134 3.76 -7.30 9.17
CA ALA A 134 2.65 -8.08 8.63
C ALA A 134 3.08 -9.49 8.29
N ASP A 135 2.12 -10.43 8.27
CA ASP A 135 2.32 -11.83 7.91
C ASP A 135 2.22 -12.10 6.39
N THR A 136 2.17 -11.06 5.60
CA THR A 136 1.95 -11.12 4.15
C THR A 136 3.11 -10.44 3.42
N PRO A 137 3.64 -11.04 2.32
CA PRO A 137 4.73 -10.47 1.55
C PRO A 137 4.33 -9.17 0.83
N PRO A 138 5.32 -8.35 0.41
CA PRO A 138 5.05 -7.09 -0.27
C PRO A 138 4.62 -7.29 -1.72
N THR A 139 3.68 -6.44 -2.14
CA THR A 139 3.40 -6.13 -3.54
C THR A 139 3.28 -4.62 -3.71
N ASP A 140 3.35 -4.15 -4.95
CA ASP A 140 3.03 -2.75 -5.23
C ASP A 140 1.56 -2.48 -4.92
N GLY A 141 1.32 -1.43 -4.13
CA GLY A 141 -0.02 -1.01 -3.74
C GLY A 141 -0.05 0.47 -3.42
N GLU A 142 -1.12 0.91 -2.80
CA GLU A 142 -1.36 2.33 -2.59
C GLU A 142 -1.19 2.74 -1.13
N ALA A 143 -0.58 3.91 -0.93
CA ALA A 143 -0.70 4.69 0.29
C ALA A 143 -1.30 6.06 -0.03
N GLN A 144 -2.02 6.63 0.92
CA GLN A 144 -2.62 7.95 0.82
C GLN A 144 -2.01 8.87 1.88
N LEU A 145 -1.60 10.04 1.43
CA LEU A 145 -1.10 11.13 2.27
C LEU A 145 -2.14 12.25 2.29
N SER A 146 -2.87 12.41 3.38
CA SER A 146 -3.85 13.48 3.54
C SER A 146 -3.14 14.81 3.83
N LEU A 147 -3.64 15.88 3.23
CA LEU A 147 -3.04 17.19 3.30
C LEU A 147 -3.69 18.05 4.40
N PHE A 148 -2.90 18.46 5.36
CA PHE A 148 -3.32 19.14 6.58
C PHE A 148 -4.08 20.46 6.33
N ARG A 149 -3.53 21.35 5.48
CA ARG A 149 -4.21 22.61 5.18
C ARG A 149 -5.26 22.41 4.11
N PRO A 150 -6.45 23.03 4.23
CA PRO A 150 -7.54 22.90 3.25
C PRO A 150 -7.12 23.26 1.83
N GLY A 151 -7.68 22.60 0.85
CA GLY A 151 -7.45 22.84 -0.57
C GLY A 151 -7.70 21.61 -1.44
N THR A 152 -7.48 21.74 -2.74
CA THR A 152 -7.68 20.66 -3.72
C THR A 152 -6.33 20.30 -4.35
N PRO A 153 -5.96 19.01 -4.40
CA PRO A 153 -6.65 17.85 -3.80
C PRO A 153 -6.57 17.85 -2.27
N GLU A 154 -7.43 17.08 -1.60
CA GLU A 154 -7.39 16.90 -0.14
C GLU A 154 -6.32 15.89 0.29
N ALA A 155 -5.99 14.96 -0.60
CA ALA A 155 -4.98 13.93 -0.35
C ALA A 155 -4.19 13.61 -1.64
N MET A 156 -3.03 13.02 -1.46
CA MET A 156 -2.18 12.50 -2.54
C MET A 156 -2.06 10.99 -2.41
N THR A 157 -2.15 10.28 -3.53
CA THR A 157 -1.91 8.83 -3.59
C THR A 157 -0.49 8.58 -4.09
N VAL A 158 0.16 7.57 -3.52
CA VAL A 158 1.50 7.13 -3.91
C VAL A 158 1.56 5.60 -3.94
N THR A 159 2.23 5.05 -4.94
CA THR A 159 2.52 3.61 -5.00
C THR A 159 3.72 3.31 -4.12
N VAL A 160 3.55 2.34 -3.21
CA VAL A 160 4.57 1.84 -2.28
C VAL A 160 4.40 0.33 -2.10
N PRO A 161 5.40 -0.40 -1.63
CA PRO A 161 5.21 -1.78 -1.18
C PRO A 161 4.18 -1.84 -0.03
N VAL A 162 3.17 -2.67 -0.19
CA VAL A 162 2.14 -2.93 0.84
C VAL A 162 1.99 -4.43 1.07
N PRO A 163 1.58 -4.89 2.24
CA PRO A 163 1.28 -6.30 2.44
C PRO A 163 0.00 -6.68 1.70
N SER A 164 0.17 -7.40 0.64
CA SER A 164 -0.92 -7.96 -0.16
C SER A 164 -0.43 -9.25 -0.79
N ALA A 165 -1.23 -10.28 -0.73
CA ALA A 165 -0.91 -11.54 -1.39
C ALA A 165 -0.73 -11.39 -2.92
N GLY A 166 -0.93 -10.17 -3.44
CA GLY A 166 -1.05 -9.89 -4.86
C GLY A 166 -2.34 -10.52 -5.38
N VAL A 167 -2.93 -9.97 -6.41
CA VAL A 167 -3.86 -10.76 -7.22
C VAL A 167 -2.99 -11.71 -8.03
N THR A 168 -2.82 -12.94 -7.56
CA THR A 168 -2.25 -13.98 -8.43
C THR A 168 -3.18 -14.06 -9.64
N PRO A 169 -2.72 -13.74 -10.85
CA PRO A 169 -3.62 -13.87 -12.00
C PRO A 169 -3.98 -15.35 -12.17
N PRO A 170 -5.16 -15.65 -12.72
CA PRO A 170 -5.49 -17.04 -13.09
C PRO A 170 -4.35 -17.64 -13.89
N CYS A 171 -3.86 -18.80 -13.49
CA CYS A 171 -2.73 -19.45 -14.15
C CYS A 171 -3.11 -20.08 -15.52
N ASN A 172 -4.40 -20.41 -15.67
CA ASN A 172 -4.99 -20.93 -16.91
C ASN A 172 -6.53 -20.74 -16.89
N PRO A 173 -7.24 -21.04 -18.00
CA PRO A 173 -8.68 -20.85 -18.07
C PRO A 173 -9.52 -21.64 -17.05
N ALA A 174 -8.99 -22.66 -16.38
CA ALA A 174 -9.71 -23.42 -15.37
C ALA A 174 -9.51 -22.91 -13.95
N ASP A 175 -8.65 -21.92 -13.74
CA ASP A 175 -8.35 -21.26 -12.46
C ASP A 175 -9.36 -20.12 -12.25
N LEU A 176 -10.53 -20.46 -11.70
CA LEU A 176 -11.71 -19.58 -11.63
C LEU A 176 -12.06 -19.14 -10.20
N ALA A 177 -11.44 -19.75 -9.20
CA ALA A 177 -11.75 -19.49 -7.79
C ALA A 177 -10.48 -19.24 -6.98
N GLU A 178 -10.61 -18.47 -5.91
CA GLU A 178 -9.53 -18.28 -4.95
C GLU A 178 -9.17 -19.56 -4.18
N PRO A 179 -7.89 -19.82 -3.91
CA PRO A 179 -6.74 -18.97 -4.26
C PRO A 179 -6.32 -19.15 -5.73
N LEU A 180 -6.29 -18.06 -6.50
CA LEU A 180 -5.83 -18.10 -7.88
C LEU A 180 -4.36 -18.56 -7.95
N GLY A 181 -3.96 -19.17 -9.07
CA GLY A 181 -2.64 -19.77 -9.24
C GLY A 181 -2.57 -21.24 -8.77
N VAL A 182 -3.68 -21.79 -8.31
CA VAL A 182 -3.82 -23.20 -7.89
C VAL A 182 -5.12 -23.76 -8.43
N VAL A 183 -5.05 -24.71 -9.36
CA VAL A 183 -6.26 -25.36 -9.89
C VAL A 183 -6.68 -26.51 -8.97
N ASP A 184 -7.82 -26.35 -8.29
CA ASP A 184 -8.34 -27.32 -7.32
C ASP A 184 -9.87 -27.54 -7.39
N GLY A 185 -10.46 -28.14 -6.34
CA GLY A 185 -11.89 -28.42 -6.30
C GLY A 185 -12.78 -27.19 -6.19
N ALA A 186 -12.26 -26.02 -5.79
CA ALA A 186 -13.01 -24.77 -5.77
C ALA A 186 -13.30 -24.30 -7.21
N ASP A 187 -12.33 -24.46 -8.12
CA ASP A 187 -12.48 -24.12 -9.53
C ASP A 187 -13.53 -24.99 -10.23
N VAL A 188 -13.53 -26.28 -9.91
CA VAL A 188 -14.58 -27.19 -10.41
C VAL A 188 -15.96 -26.70 -9.97
N ASN A 189 -16.12 -26.32 -8.70
CA ASN A 189 -17.38 -25.79 -8.20
C ASN A 189 -17.77 -24.46 -8.84
N ALA A 190 -16.79 -23.55 -9.05
CA ALA A 190 -17.01 -22.28 -9.71
C ALA A 190 -17.47 -22.48 -11.16
N PHE A 191 -16.76 -23.32 -11.93
CA PHE A 191 -17.13 -23.66 -13.30
C PHE A 191 -18.52 -24.28 -13.40
N VAL A 192 -18.81 -25.33 -12.61
CA VAL A 192 -20.10 -26.03 -12.65
C VAL A 192 -21.25 -25.09 -12.27
N SER A 193 -21.03 -24.19 -11.32
CA SER A 193 -22.04 -23.20 -10.93
C SER A 193 -22.30 -22.18 -12.05
N ALA A 194 -21.26 -21.60 -12.63
CA ALA A 194 -21.37 -20.66 -13.74
C ALA A 194 -21.99 -21.30 -14.97
N PHE A 195 -21.58 -22.52 -15.32
CA PHE A 195 -22.12 -23.30 -16.44
C PHE A 195 -23.62 -23.61 -16.24
N GLY A 196 -23.99 -24.08 -15.04
CA GLY A 196 -25.39 -24.39 -14.73
C GLY A 196 -26.32 -23.18 -14.74
N LEU A 197 -25.78 -21.98 -14.48
CA LEU A 197 -26.53 -20.70 -14.51
C LEU A 197 -26.43 -19.99 -15.86
N GLY A 198 -25.65 -20.47 -16.80
CA GLY A 198 -25.42 -19.85 -18.09
C GLY A 198 -24.71 -18.50 -17.97
N GLN A 199 -23.77 -18.38 -17.03
CA GLN A 199 -22.98 -17.18 -16.81
C GLN A 199 -21.77 -17.10 -17.75
N ALA A 200 -21.42 -15.89 -18.17
CA ALA A 200 -20.34 -15.65 -19.16
C ALA A 200 -18.97 -16.20 -18.71
N GLU A 201 -18.74 -16.34 -17.41
CA GLU A 201 -17.53 -16.90 -16.82
C GLU A 201 -17.33 -18.40 -17.18
N ALA A 202 -18.37 -19.08 -17.68
CA ALA A 202 -18.30 -20.44 -18.15
C ALA A 202 -18.02 -20.56 -19.67
N ASP A 203 -18.02 -19.46 -20.42
CA ASP A 203 -17.62 -19.40 -21.82
C ASP A 203 -16.08 -19.30 -21.88
N LEU A 204 -15.42 -20.45 -21.77
CA LEU A 204 -13.96 -20.51 -21.68
C LEU A 204 -13.25 -20.53 -23.05
N ASN A 205 -14.01 -20.64 -24.13
CA ASN A 205 -13.49 -20.59 -25.49
C ASN A 205 -13.82 -19.27 -26.22
N ASP A 206 -14.56 -18.35 -25.55
CA ASP A 206 -14.96 -17.03 -26.04
C ASP A 206 -15.76 -17.07 -27.34
N ASP A 207 -16.56 -18.12 -27.58
CA ASP A 207 -17.40 -18.24 -28.79
C ASP A 207 -18.82 -17.67 -28.62
N GLY A 208 -19.15 -17.26 -27.40
CA GLY A 208 -20.45 -16.66 -27.01
C GLY A 208 -21.53 -17.70 -26.74
N VAL A 209 -21.21 -19.00 -26.70
CA VAL A 209 -22.14 -20.11 -26.47
C VAL A 209 -21.62 -21.01 -25.35
N ILE A 210 -22.34 -21.08 -24.25
CA ILE A 210 -21.97 -21.95 -23.13
C ILE A 210 -22.45 -23.37 -23.42
N ASP A 211 -21.51 -24.25 -23.80
CA ASP A 211 -21.83 -25.63 -24.18
C ASP A 211 -20.72 -26.66 -23.84
N GLY A 212 -20.76 -27.84 -24.46
CA GLY A 212 -19.79 -28.91 -24.21
C GLY A 212 -18.37 -28.58 -24.65
N ALA A 213 -18.14 -27.55 -25.47
CA ALA A 213 -16.82 -27.10 -25.86
C ALA A 213 -16.11 -26.44 -24.66
N ASP A 214 -16.84 -25.68 -23.86
CA ASP A 214 -16.32 -25.04 -22.65
C ASP A 214 -15.97 -26.08 -21.60
N VAL A 215 -16.82 -27.09 -21.42
CA VAL A 215 -16.51 -28.23 -20.54
C VAL A 215 -15.20 -28.90 -20.96
N ASN A 216 -14.98 -29.08 -22.26
CA ASN A 216 -13.74 -29.69 -22.76
C ASN A 216 -12.53 -28.75 -22.53
N THR A 217 -12.70 -27.45 -22.72
CA THR A 217 -11.68 -26.43 -22.43
C THR A 217 -11.32 -26.45 -20.94
N PHE A 218 -12.33 -26.45 -20.06
CA PHE A 218 -12.14 -26.56 -18.61
C PHE A 218 -11.35 -27.82 -18.22
N ILE A 219 -11.80 -29.01 -18.67
CA ILE A 219 -11.15 -30.30 -18.32
C ILE A 219 -9.70 -30.32 -18.80
N THR A 220 -9.44 -29.79 -19.98
CA THR A 220 -8.09 -29.75 -20.55
C THR A 220 -7.17 -28.85 -19.74
N ALA A 221 -7.62 -27.64 -19.41
CA ALA A 221 -6.87 -26.68 -18.60
C ALA A 221 -6.69 -27.18 -17.15
N PHE A 222 -7.74 -27.75 -16.56
CA PHE A 222 -7.70 -28.34 -15.23
C PHE A 222 -6.70 -29.50 -15.14
N GLY A 223 -6.69 -30.37 -16.15
CA GLY A 223 -5.74 -31.50 -16.23
C GLY A 223 -4.29 -31.10 -16.47
N ALA A 224 -4.06 -29.93 -17.06
CA ALA A 224 -2.72 -29.36 -17.24
C ALA A 224 -2.16 -28.79 -15.92
N GLY A 225 -3.03 -28.32 -15.03
CA GLY A 225 -2.65 -27.64 -13.79
C GLY A 225 -2.00 -26.28 -14.02
N CYS A 226 -1.57 -25.63 -12.95
CA CYS A 226 -0.72 -24.45 -12.99
C CYS A 226 0.75 -24.85 -13.16
N PRO A 227 1.56 -24.11 -13.97
CA PRO A 227 2.97 -24.41 -14.21
C PRO A 227 3.85 -24.18 -12.95
#